data_efcdb8d40981a6c97a38130635620443
#
_entry.id   efcdb8d40981a6c97a38130635620443
#
_cell.length_a   1.000
_cell.length_b   1.000
_cell.length_c   1.000
_cell.angle_alpha   90.00
_cell.angle_beta   90.00
_cell.angle_gamma   90.00
#
_symmetry.space_group_name_H-M   'P 1'
#
loop_
_entity.id
_entity.type
_entity.pdbx_description
1 polymer ?
#
loop_
_entity_poly.entity_id
_entity_poly.type
_entity_poly.pdbx_seq_one_letter_code
_entity_poly.pdbx_strand_id
1 'polypeptide(L)'
;MTTKKTTHKINILKVLLETQERLTATDFTHISNPNQYFVELEHQGFIKSEWDYKGDAKVKFRFVADDTREKAMQFLKSHSTNGSKRVN
;
A
#
# COMPACT_ATOMS: atom_id res chain seq x y z
N MET A 1 2.43 18.33 10.39
CA MET A 1 1.80 17.91 9.45
C MET A 1 1.73 16.50 9.35
N THR A 2 0.65 15.99 9.17
CA THR A 2 0.47 14.59 9.10
C THR A 2 0.56 14.07 7.71
N THR A 3 0.79 14.96 6.79
CA THR A 3 0.83 14.56 5.41
C THR A 3 1.92 13.56 5.08
N LYS A 4 3.01 13.57 5.84
CA LYS A 4 4.07 12.67 5.58
C LYS A 4 3.65 11.22 5.74
N LYS A 5 2.90 10.93 6.78
CA LYS A 5 2.42 9.62 7.04
C LYS A 5 1.46 9.19 5.95
N THR A 6 0.56 10.07 5.55
CA THR A 6 -0.38 9.78 4.51
C THR A 6 0.33 9.52 3.19
N THR A 7 1.40 10.26 2.94
CA THR A 7 2.17 10.09 1.71
C THR A 7 2.79 8.70 1.64
N HIS A 8 3.34 8.20 2.75
CA HIS A 8 3.93 6.87 2.77
C HIS A 8 2.86 5.81 2.50
N LYS A 9 1.70 5.98 3.10
CA LYS A 9 0.62 5.02 2.94
C LYS A 9 0.16 4.98 1.49
N ILE A 10 0.03 6.13 0.87
CA ILE A 10 -0.38 6.24 -0.53
C ILE A 10 0.67 5.61 -1.44
N ASN A 11 1.94 5.86 -1.17
CA ASN A 11 3.00 5.31 -1.97
C ASN A 11 3.05 3.79 -1.91
N ILE A 12 2.85 3.23 -0.73
CA ILE A 12 2.84 1.79 -0.58
C ILE A 12 1.70 1.19 -1.38
N LEU A 13 0.51 1.77 -1.25
CA LEU A 13 -0.65 1.26 -1.96
C LEU A 13 -0.46 1.37 -3.46
N LYS A 14 0.13 2.48 -3.90
CA LYS A 14 0.36 2.70 -5.31
C LYS A 14 1.31 1.65 -5.89
N VAL A 15 2.38 1.34 -5.16
CA VAL A 15 3.34 0.34 -5.60
C VAL A 15 2.67 -1.03 -5.70
N LEU A 16 1.85 -1.37 -4.70
CA LEU A 16 1.17 -2.66 -4.72
C LEU A 16 0.21 -2.77 -5.90
N LEU A 17 -0.47 -1.67 -6.23
CA LEU A 17 -1.37 -1.67 -7.36
C LEU A 17 -0.62 -1.74 -8.69
N GLU A 18 0.44 -0.99 -8.80
CA GLU A 18 1.18 -0.91 -10.06
C GLU A 18 1.93 -2.19 -10.38
N THR A 19 2.53 -2.81 -9.38
CA THR A 19 3.31 -4.01 -9.61
C THR A 19 2.42 -5.24 -9.71
N GLN A 20 1.26 -5.18 -9.04
CA GLN A 20 0.35 -6.32 -8.98
C GLN A 20 1.04 -7.55 -8.41
N GLU A 21 2.02 -7.33 -7.54
CA GLU A 21 2.78 -8.40 -6.92
C GLU A 21 2.59 -8.41 -5.43
N ARG A 22 2.94 -9.52 -4.81
CA ARG A 22 2.95 -9.62 -3.37
C ARG A 22 4.26 -9.05 -2.88
N LEU A 23 4.20 -8.13 -1.94
CA LEU A 23 5.39 -7.51 -1.40
C LEU A 23 5.42 -7.63 0.12
N THR A 24 6.59 -7.43 0.70
CA THR A 24 6.75 -7.51 2.14
C THR A 24 7.30 -6.19 2.66
N ALA A 25 7.41 -6.07 3.97
CA ALA A 25 7.94 -4.86 4.56
C ALA A 25 9.39 -4.60 4.12
N THR A 26 10.13 -5.66 3.83
CA THR A 26 11.52 -5.49 3.41
C THR A 26 11.65 -4.89 2.02
N ASP A 27 10.57 -4.86 1.25
CA ASP A 27 10.61 -4.24 -0.06
C ASP A 27 10.45 -2.73 0.03
N PHE A 28 10.18 -2.21 1.21
CA PHE A 28 10.00 -0.78 1.41
C PHE A 28 11.03 -0.25 2.41
N THR A 29 12.30 -0.52 2.12
CA THR A 29 13.37 -0.17 3.06
C THR A 29 13.54 1.33 3.25
N HIS A 30 13.06 2.12 2.33
CA HIS A 30 13.16 3.58 2.44
C HIS A 30 12.07 4.16 3.34
N ILE A 31 11.17 3.34 3.85
CA ILE A 31 10.11 3.80 4.73
C ILE A 31 10.32 3.20 6.11
N SER A 32 10.27 4.01 7.14
CA SER A 32 10.39 3.52 8.49
C SER A 32 9.11 2.81 8.88
N ASN A 33 9.22 1.65 9.43
CA ASN A 33 8.08 0.90 9.94
C ASN A 33 6.95 0.73 8.93
N PRO A 34 7.22 0.13 7.77
CA PRO A 34 6.16 -0.02 6.77
C PRO A 34 5.03 -0.92 7.23
N ASN A 35 5.26 -1.80 8.18
CA ASN A 35 4.21 -2.66 8.69
C ASN A 35 3.04 -1.89 9.27
N GLN A 36 3.30 -0.74 9.86
CA GLN A 36 2.26 0.09 10.42
C GLN A 36 1.29 0.52 9.33
N TYR A 37 1.81 0.89 8.16
CA TYR A 37 0.97 1.32 7.06
C TYR A 37 0.23 0.14 6.43
N PHE A 38 0.87 -1.03 6.38
CA PHE A 38 0.23 -2.23 5.88
C PHE A 38 -0.98 -2.57 6.74
N VAL A 39 -0.83 -2.51 8.05
CA VAL A 39 -1.93 -2.83 8.95
C VAL A 39 -3.09 -1.87 8.73
N GLU A 40 -2.80 -0.59 8.56
CA GLU A 40 -3.84 0.39 8.32
C GLU A 40 -4.55 0.12 7.01
N LEU A 41 -3.81 -0.20 5.97
CA LEU A 41 -4.41 -0.47 4.67
C LEU A 41 -5.26 -1.74 4.70
N GLU A 42 -4.83 -2.74 5.46
CA GLU A 42 -5.61 -3.96 5.61
C GLU A 42 -6.92 -3.67 6.34
N HIS A 43 -6.86 -2.87 7.39
CA HIS A 43 -8.05 -2.52 8.14
C HIS A 43 -9.03 -1.74 7.30
N GLN A 44 -8.54 -0.92 6.40
CA GLN A 44 -9.40 -0.13 5.54
C GLN A 44 -9.91 -0.94 4.34
N GLY A 45 -9.43 -2.15 4.19
CA GLY A 45 -9.92 -3.03 3.14
C GLY A 45 -9.35 -2.80 1.77
N PHE A 46 -8.19 -2.14 1.69
CA PHE A 46 -7.56 -1.87 0.40
C PHE A 46 -6.61 -2.97 -0.02
N ILE A 47 -6.07 -3.73 0.92
CA ILE A 47 -5.12 -4.79 0.60
C ILE A 47 -5.41 -6.03 1.43
N LYS A 48 -4.80 -7.13 1.05
CA LYS A 48 -4.91 -8.38 1.78
C LYS A 48 -3.52 -8.89 2.06
N SER A 49 -3.42 -9.90 2.89
CA SER A 49 -2.13 -10.46 3.24
C SER A 49 -2.19 -11.97 3.26
N GLU A 50 -1.04 -12.60 3.11
CA GLU A 50 -0.94 -14.05 3.22
C GLU A 50 0.46 -14.38 3.69
N TRP A 51 0.59 -15.49 4.43
CA TRP A 51 1.88 -15.95 4.91
C TRP A 51 2.46 -16.91 3.89
N ASP A 52 3.73 -16.74 3.57
CA ASP A 52 4.41 -17.61 2.65
C ASP A 52 5.91 -17.48 2.90
N TYR A 53 6.71 -18.24 2.20
CA TYR A 53 8.15 -18.21 2.37
C TYR A 53 8.82 -17.30 1.37
N LYS A 54 9.85 -16.62 1.84
CA LYS A 54 10.67 -15.80 0.97
C LYS A 54 12.07 -16.31 1.28
N GLY A 55 12.58 -17.19 0.44
CA GLY A 55 13.80 -17.91 0.76
C GLY A 55 13.49 -18.89 1.88
N ASP A 56 14.25 -18.83 2.96
CA ASP A 56 14.06 -19.72 4.08
C ASP A 56 13.16 -19.13 5.14
N ALA A 57 12.80 -17.89 5.02
CA ALA A 57 12.04 -17.22 6.06
C ALA A 57 10.57 -17.13 5.72
N LYS A 58 9.72 -17.36 6.71
CA LYS A 58 8.29 -17.24 6.52
C LYS A 58 7.92 -15.80 6.81
N VAL A 59 7.35 -15.12 5.82
CA VAL A 59 7.02 -13.72 5.94
C VAL A 59 5.59 -13.47 5.52
N LYS A 60 5.08 -12.31 5.86
CA LYS A 60 3.72 -11.95 5.52
C LYS A 60 3.77 -11.05 4.29
N PHE A 61 3.20 -11.54 3.20
CA PHE A 61 3.13 -10.78 1.96
C PHE A 61 1.85 -9.97 1.95
N ARG A 62 1.91 -8.80 1.35
CA ARG A 62 0.74 -7.93 1.18
C ARG A 62 0.52 -7.69 -0.30
N PHE A 63 -0.73 -7.61 -0.69
CA PHE A 63 -1.09 -7.44 -2.10
C PHE A 63 -2.47 -6.84 -2.26
N VAL A 64 -2.73 -6.30 -3.45
CA VAL A 64 -4.05 -5.79 -3.77
C VAL A 64 -4.76 -6.91 -4.52
N ALA A 65 -5.84 -7.41 -3.94
CA ALA A 65 -6.60 -8.49 -4.55
C ALA A 65 -7.63 -7.93 -5.52
N ASP A 66 -8.22 -8.80 -6.33
CA ASP A 66 -9.20 -8.37 -7.31
C ASP A 66 -10.39 -7.68 -6.64
N ASP A 67 -10.82 -8.19 -5.51
CA ASP A 67 -11.98 -7.63 -4.83
C ASP A 67 -11.65 -6.34 -4.06
N THR A 68 -10.38 -6.01 -3.86
CA THR A 68 -10.01 -4.77 -3.20
C THR A 68 -9.44 -3.75 -4.19
N ARG A 69 -9.16 -4.18 -5.40
CA ARG A 69 -8.53 -3.33 -6.39
C ARG A 69 -9.30 -2.05 -6.69
N GLU A 70 -10.57 -2.14 -6.94
CA GLU A 70 -11.36 -0.99 -7.29
C GLU A 70 -11.40 0.01 -6.15
N LYS A 71 -11.55 -0.48 -4.94
CA LYS A 71 -11.60 0.36 -3.77
C LYS A 71 -10.25 1.09 -3.60
N ALA A 72 -9.15 0.36 -3.78
CA ALA A 72 -7.83 0.95 -3.66
C ALA A 72 -7.60 1.99 -4.76
N MET A 73 -8.04 1.71 -5.96
CA MET A 73 -7.89 2.65 -7.06
C MET A 73 -8.68 3.92 -6.82
N GLN A 74 -9.89 3.81 -6.28
CA GLN A 74 -10.69 4.96 -5.99
C GLN A 74 -10.05 5.82 -4.90
N PHE A 75 -9.47 5.17 -3.90
CA PHE A 75 -8.79 5.88 -2.84
C PHE A 75 -7.61 6.68 -3.41
N LEU A 76 -6.81 6.06 -4.26
CA LEU A 76 -5.66 6.72 -4.85
C LEU A 76 -6.10 7.85 -5.77
N LYS A 77 -7.14 7.64 -6.53
CA LYS A 77 -7.63 8.63 -7.44
C LYS A 77 -8.11 9.85 -6.68
N SER A 78 -8.78 9.65 -5.58
CA SER A 78 -9.26 10.75 -4.76
C SER A 78 -8.12 11.60 -4.25
N HIS A 79 -7.06 10.98 -3.76
CA HIS A 79 -5.92 11.70 -3.24
C HIS A 79 -5.07 12.33 -4.34
N SER A 80 -4.91 11.65 -5.45
CA SER A 80 -4.13 12.19 -6.53
C SER A 80 -4.84 13.36 -7.16
N THR A 81 -6.14 13.24 -7.32
CA THR A 81 -6.90 14.29 -7.93
C THR A 81 -6.78 15.56 -7.14
N ASN A 82 -6.79 15.45 -5.83
CA ASN A 82 -6.66 16.62 -5.02
C ASN A 82 -5.35 17.29 -5.28
N GLY A 83 -4.31 16.53 -5.36
CA GLY A 83 -3.02 17.11 -5.60
C GLY A 83 -2.91 17.70 -6.98
N SER A 84 -3.41 17.05 -7.97
CA SER A 84 -3.22 17.55 -9.28
C SER A 84 -4.11 18.70 -9.57
N LYS A 85 -5.26 18.74 -8.92
CA LYS A 85 -6.06 19.77 -9.24
C LYS A 85 -5.56 20.99 -8.94
N ARG A 86 -4.98 21.08 -8.00
CA ARG A 86 -4.60 22.25 -7.67
C ARG A 86 -3.84 22.82 -8.49
N VAL A 87 -3.48 22.28 -9.23
CA VAL A 87 -2.74 22.80 -10.08
C VAL A 87 -3.30 23.75 -10.65
N ASN A 88 -4.09 23.87 -10.60
CA ASN A 88 -4.62 24.87 -11.27
C ASN A 88 -4.81 25.64 -10.89
#